data_fb010c66df292de90346863bead1dae3
#
_entry.id   fb010c66df292de90346863bead1dae3
#
_cell.length_a   1.000
_cell.length_b   1.000
_cell.length_c   1.000
_cell.angle_alpha   90.00
_cell.angle_beta   90.00
_cell.angle_gamma   90.00
#
_symmetry.space_group_name_H-M   'P 1'
#
loop_
_entity.id
_entity.type
_entity.pdbx_description
1 polymer ?
#
loop_
_entity_poly.entity_id
_entity_poly.type
_entity_poly.pdbx_seq_one_letter_code
_entity_poly.pdbx_strand_id
1 'polypeptide(L)'
;MKHLIKLILNLFPRPVLQRVAEWAVPVLGLFYLGEGKECPVCGCKRRKFLPYGYVTPRENALCPKCLSLERHRLLWLWLLRESDLGRGAMALPRMLHIAPEVALMRRFRKMYASSPDRYITADLESPLADMHFDVQQIPLKDGEVDVVICNHIMEHVEDDRRAMRELHRILRHGGWGVVLSPVEREREHTFEDDTITDKDERTRIFGQYDHRRIYGRDYADRLREAGFEVMVLPYMQHLTSAEQQLYALTDEDLYIVYKP
;
A
#
# COMPACT_ATOMS: atom_id res chain seq x y z
N MET A 1 -23.94 6.39 15.45
CA MET A 1 -23.18 5.50 14.55
C MET A 1 -21.68 5.55 14.78
N LYS A 2 -21.02 6.73 14.73
CA LYS A 2 -19.56 6.87 14.95
C LYS A 2 -19.06 6.32 16.29
N HIS A 3 -19.78 6.53 17.39
CA HIS A 3 -19.42 6.00 18.72
C HIS A 3 -19.52 4.47 18.81
N LEU A 4 -20.50 3.86 18.16
CA LEU A 4 -20.65 2.40 18.13
C LEU A 4 -19.52 1.74 17.33
N ILE A 5 -19.13 2.36 16.20
CA ILE A 5 -18.00 1.89 15.39
C ILE A 5 -16.69 2.00 16.19
N LYS A 6 -16.45 3.13 16.87
CA LYS A 6 -15.27 3.32 17.72
C LYS A 6 -15.22 2.29 18.87
N LEU A 7 -16.37 1.97 19.47
CA LEU A 7 -16.48 0.95 20.51
C LEU A 7 -16.13 -0.45 19.97
N ILE A 8 -16.66 -0.82 18.81
CA ILE A 8 -16.37 -2.11 18.16
C ILE A 8 -14.88 -2.22 17.79
N LEU A 9 -14.29 -1.17 17.24
CA LEU A 9 -12.87 -1.12 16.87
C LEU A 9 -11.94 -1.26 18.08
N ASN A 10 -12.37 -0.81 19.27
CA ASN A 10 -11.59 -0.93 20.50
C ASN A 10 -11.81 -2.28 21.21
N LEU A 11 -12.91 -2.98 20.96
CA LEU A 11 -13.27 -4.24 21.63
C LEU A 11 -12.71 -5.48 20.93
N PHE A 12 -12.44 -5.40 19.62
CA PHE A 12 -11.99 -6.56 18.85
C PHE A 12 -10.58 -6.33 18.26
N PRO A 13 -9.70 -7.36 18.33
CA PRO A 13 -8.39 -7.31 17.69
C PRO A 13 -8.50 -7.05 16.18
N ARG A 14 -7.57 -6.26 15.61
CA ARG A 14 -7.52 -5.94 14.16
C ARG A 14 -7.71 -7.16 13.25
N PRO A 15 -7.09 -8.35 13.51
CA PRO A 15 -7.27 -9.54 12.66
C PRO A 15 -8.73 -10.04 12.59
N VAL A 16 -9.45 -9.93 13.71
CA VAL A 16 -10.88 -10.32 13.77
C VAL A 16 -11.73 -9.36 12.94
N LEU A 17 -11.48 -8.05 13.09
CA LEU A 17 -12.19 -7.02 12.33
C LEU A 17 -11.93 -7.14 10.83
N GLN A 18 -10.68 -7.46 10.44
CA GLN A 18 -10.34 -7.73 9.05
C GLN A 18 -11.12 -8.90 8.48
N ARG A 19 -11.17 -10.05 9.18
CA ARG A 19 -11.96 -11.23 8.76
C ARG A 19 -13.45 -10.91 8.64
N VAL A 20 -14.00 -10.21 9.62
CA VAL A 20 -15.41 -9.79 9.58
C VAL A 20 -15.66 -8.87 8.38
N ALA A 21 -14.79 -7.89 8.13
CA ALA A 21 -14.91 -7.00 6.97
C ALA A 21 -14.81 -7.75 5.64
N GLU A 22 -13.94 -8.76 5.55
CA GLU A 22 -13.81 -9.60 4.35
C GLU A 22 -15.09 -10.35 3.98
N TRP A 23 -15.91 -10.69 4.97
CA TRP A 23 -17.20 -11.35 4.75
C TRP A 23 -18.37 -10.37 4.62
N ALA A 24 -18.42 -9.38 5.50
CA ALA A 24 -19.56 -8.47 5.57
C ALA A 24 -19.58 -7.46 4.41
N VAL A 25 -18.41 -6.92 4.02
CA VAL A 25 -18.35 -5.87 2.99
C VAL A 25 -18.77 -6.38 1.60
N PRO A 26 -18.37 -7.57 1.12
CA PRO A 26 -18.89 -8.11 -0.13
C PRO A 26 -20.39 -8.32 -0.15
N VAL A 27 -21.00 -8.73 0.98
CA VAL A 27 -22.45 -8.88 1.11
C VAL A 27 -23.13 -7.50 1.04
N LEU A 28 -22.62 -6.52 1.78
CA LEU A 28 -23.07 -5.12 1.66
C LEU A 28 -22.88 -4.58 0.23
N GLY A 29 -21.84 -5.05 -0.44
CA GLY A 29 -21.54 -4.69 -1.83
C GLY A 29 -22.63 -5.07 -2.84
N LEU A 30 -23.53 -6.02 -2.49
CA LEU A 30 -24.67 -6.38 -3.34
C LEU A 30 -25.64 -5.20 -3.49
N PHE A 31 -25.79 -4.36 -2.47
CA PHE A 31 -26.61 -3.16 -2.54
C PHE A 31 -26.04 -2.05 -3.41
N TYR A 32 -24.78 -2.21 -3.86
CA TYR A 32 -24.05 -1.27 -4.72
C TYR A 32 -23.92 -1.75 -6.17
N LEU A 33 -24.61 -2.83 -6.55
CA LEU A 33 -24.63 -3.34 -7.91
C LEU A 33 -25.08 -2.26 -8.89
N GLY A 34 -24.51 -2.26 -10.09
CA GLY A 34 -24.79 -1.32 -11.15
C GLY A 34 -23.53 -0.81 -11.83
N GLU A 35 -23.67 0.13 -12.74
CA GLU A 35 -22.61 0.76 -13.49
C GLU A 35 -22.33 2.17 -12.96
N GLY A 36 -21.10 2.65 -13.11
CA GLY A 36 -20.67 3.98 -12.67
C GLY A 36 -19.23 4.00 -12.16
N LYS A 37 -18.83 2.93 -11.46
CA LYS A 37 -17.44 2.70 -11.02
C LYS A 37 -17.00 1.31 -11.40
N GLU A 38 -15.72 1.17 -11.77
CA GLU A 38 -15.09 -0.12 -12.05
C GLU A 38 -13.80 -0.25 -11.21
N CYS A 39 -13.61 -1.41 -10.60
CA CYS A 39 -12.41 -1.67 -9.83
C CYS A 39 -11.39 -2.41 -10.70
N PRO A 40 -10.25 -1.81 -11.08
CA PRO A 40 -9.25 -2.48 -11.92
C PRO A 40 -8.59 -3.66 -11.22
N VAL A 41 -8.58 -3.68 -9.87
CA VAL A 41 -8.01 -4.79 -9.10
C VAL A 41 -8.84 -6.06 -9.22
N CYS A 42 -10.17 -5.99 -9.13
CA CYS A 42 -11.02 -7.19 -9.12
C CYS A 42 -12.02 -7.27 -10.28
N GLY A 43 -12.05 -6.28 -11.17
CA GLY A 43 -12.93 -6.21 -12.34
C GLY A 43 -14.42 -6.01 -12.01
N CYS A 44 -14.77 -5.67 -10.75
CA CYS A 44 -16.18 -5.49 -10.43
C CYS A 44 -16.69 -4.12 -10.84
N LYS A 45 -17.92 -4.08 -11.36
CA LYS A 45 -18.65 -2.87 -11.63
C LYS A 45 -19.66 -2.59 -10.52
N ARG A 46 -19.75 -1.33 -10.10
CA ARG A 46 -20.64 -0.84 -9.04
C ARG A 46 -21.15 0.55 -9.38
N ARG A 47 -22.37 0.89 -8.95
CA ARG A 47 -22.88 2.27 -9.12
C ARG A 47 -22.05 3.30 -8.37
N LYS A 48 -21.46 2.91 -7.21
CA LYS A 48 -20.49 3.68 -6.43
C LYS A 48 -19.68 2.76 -5.53
N PHE A 49 -18.55 3.23 -5.00
CA PHE A 49 -17.80 2.54 -3.96
C PHE A 49 -18.18 3.07 -2.56
N LEU A 50 -17.73 2.35 -1.53
CA LEU A 50 -17.98 2.73 -0.15
C LEU A 50 -17.09 3.90 0.27
N PRO A 51 -17.54 4.77 1.20
CA PRO A 51 -16.67 5.76 1.82
C PRO A 51 -15.64 5.08 2.73
N TYR A 52 -14.48 5.71 2.88
CA TYR A 52 -13.42 5.25 3.78
C TYR A 52 -12.66 6.42 4.39
N GLY A 53 -12.27 6.28 5.67
CA GLY A 53 -11.51 7.24 6.47
C GLY A 53 -12.20 7.53 7.80
N TYR A 54 -11.39 7.68 8.87
CA TYR A 54 -11.90 7.91 10.22
C TYR A 54 -12.12 9.39 10.53
N VAL A 55 -11.17 10.22 10.13
CA VAL A 55 -11.20 11.67 10.40
C VAL A 55 -11.96 12.37 9.29
N THR A 56 -11.55 12.19 8.07
CA THR A 56 -12.17 12.76 6.88
C THR A 56 -12.55 11.63 5.92
N PRO A 57 -13.81 11.15 5.94
CA PRO A 57 -14.26 10.12 5.01
C PRO A 57 -14.19 10.61 3.57
N ARG A 58 -13.54 9.81 2.71
CA ARG A 58 -13.50 10.03 1.27
C ARG A 58 -14.55 9.17 0.61
N GLU A 59 -15.38 9.78 -0.25
CA GLU A 59 -16.41 9.08 -1.02
C GLU A 59 -15.76 8.22 -2.13
N ASN A 60 -16.37 7.10 -2.46
CA ASN A 60 -15.90 6.14 -3.47
C ASN A 60 -14.49 5.56 -3.21
N ALA A 61 -14.04 5.57 -1.96
CA ALA A 61 -12.70 5.14 -1.61
C ALA A 61 -12.50 3.62 -1.62
N LEU A 62 -13.43 2.87 -1.01
CA LEU A 62 -13.28 1.45 -0.77
C LEU A 62 -14.12 0.61 -1.74
N CYS A 63 -13.47 -0.25 -2.53
CA CYS A 63 -14.18 -1.20 -3.37
C CYS A 63 -14.97 -2.21 -2.52
N PRO A 64 -16.30 -2.30 -2.69
CA PRO A 64 -17.14 -3.17 -1.86
C PRO A 64 -16.99 -4.68 -2.17
N LYS A 65 -16.15 -5.07 -3.12
CA LYS A 65 -15.90 -6.48 -3.44
C LYS A 65 -14.53 -6.95 -2.95
N CYS A 66 -13.46 -6.22 -3.24
CA CYS A 66 -12.11 -6.65 -2.92
C CYS A 66 -11.42 -5.83 -1.83
N LEU A 67 -12.08 -4.79 -1.32
CA LEU A 67 -11.57 -3.86 -0.31
C LEU A 67 -10.35 -3.04 -0.77
N SER A 68 -10.11 -2.92 -2.09
CA SER A 68 -9.06 -2.02 -2.58
C SER A 68 -9.43 -0.56 -2.35
N LEU A 69 -8.47 0.22 -1.89
CA LEU A 69 -8.53 1.67 -1.80
C LEU A 69 -8.07 2.31 -3.12
N GLU A 70 -8.22 3.63 -3.23
CA GLU A 70 -7.86 4.44 -4.40
C GLU A 70 -6.40 4.18 -4.80
N ARG A 71 -5.46 4.27 -3.85
CA ARG A 71 -4.03 4.04 -4.05
C ARG A 71 -3.70 2.62 -4.54
N HIS A 72 -4.43 1.60 -4.04
CA HIS A 72 -4.24 0.22 -4.51
C HIS A 72 -4.69 0.06 -5.95
N ARG A 73 -5.75 0.78 -6.38
CA ARG A 73 -6.22 0.78 -7.76
C ARG A 73 -5.25 1.50 -8.69
N LEU A 74 -4.70 2.64 -8.25
CA LEU A 74 -3.70 3.40 -8.99
C LEU A 74 -2.43 2.58 -9.20
N LEU A 75 -1.89 2.02 -8.12
CA LEU A 75 -0.72 1.14 -8.17
C LEU A 75 -0.97 -0.08 -9.08
N TRP A 76 -2.13 -0.73 -8.95
CA TRP A 76 -2.46 -1.89 -9.77
C TRP A 76 -2.52 -1.59 -11.27
N LEU A 77 -3.08 -0.42 -11.63
CA LEU A 77 -3.09 0.04 -13.03
C LEU A 77 -1.68 0.23 -13.57
N TRP A 78 -0.80 0.88 -12.81
CA TRP A 78 0.59 1.04 -13.19
C TRP A 78 1.32 -0.30 -13.33
N LEU A 79 1.16 -1.19 -12.35
CA LEU A 79 1.77 -2.53 -12.39
C LEU A 79 1.37 -3.32 -13.64
N LEU A 80 0.11 -3.27 -14.04
CA LEU A 80 -0.36 -3.99 -15.23
C LEU A 80 0.03 -3.35 -16.56
N ARG A 81 0.15 -2.03 -16.61
CA ARG A 81 0.35 -1.32 -17.88
C ARG A 81 1.82 -1.01 -18.16
N GLU A 82 2.59 -0.72 -17.11
CA GLU A 82 3.91 -0.14 -17.24
C GLU A 82 5.04 -1.06 -16.72
N SER A 83 4.77 -1.94 -15.75
CA SER A 83 5.80 -2.83 -15.20
C SER A 83 5.91 -4.14 -15.96
N ASP A 84 7.03 -4.84 -15.77
CA ASP A 84 7.27 -6.17 -16.34
C ASP A 84 6.28 -7.22 -15.86
N LEU A 85 5.66 -7.01 -14.70
CA LEU A 85 4.63 -7.92 -14.18
C LEU A 85 3.40 -7.99 -15.08
N GLY A 86 3.02 -6.88 -15.71
CA GLY A 86 1.86 -6.80 -16.59
C GLY A 86 2.18 -7.12 -18.05
N ARG A 87 3.44 -6.93 -18.46
CA ARG A 87 3.89 -7.12 -19.86
C ARG A 87 4.24 -8.55 -20.21
N GLY A 88 4.03 -9.51 -19.30
CA GLY A 88 4.22 -10.94 -19.58
C GLY A 88 5.69 -11.35 -19.61
N ALA A 89 6.41 -11.11 -18.53
CA ALA A 89 7.77 -11.63 -18.37
C ALA A 89 7.80 -13.15 -18.59
N MET A 90 8.85 -13.66 -19.25
CA MET A 90 9.04 -15.10 -19.50
C MET A 90 9.04 -15.92 -18.20
N ALA A 91 9.51 -15.32 -17.10
CA ALA A 91 9.40 -15.86 -15.75
C ALA A 91 9.02 -14.75 -14.79
N LEU A 92 8.07 -15.02 -13.88
CA LEU A 92 7.69 -14.07 -12.86
C LEU A 92 8.88 -13.78 -11.91
N PRO A 93 9.16 -12.52 -11.57
CA PRO A 93 10.23 -12.14 -10.66
C PRO A 93 9.97 -12.67 -9.25
N ARG A 94 11.02 -12.90 -8.46
CA ARG A 94 10.87 -13.17 -7.02
C ARG A 94 10.48 -11.89 -6.30
N MET A 95 9.28 -11.85 -5.73
CA MET A 95 8.69 -10.65 -5.15
C MET A 95 8.55 -10.80 -3.64
N LEU A 96 8.96 -9.77 -2.90
CA LEU A 96 8.60 -9.55 -1.50
C LEU A 96 7.54 -8.45 -1.40
N HIS A 97 6.41 -8.78 -0.79
CA HIS A 97 5.31 -7.86 -0.50
C HIS A 97 5.19 -7.67 1.01
N ILE A 98 5.58 -6.49 1.50
CA ILE A 98 5.57 -6.16 2.94
C ILE A 98 4.24 -5.54 3.31
N ALA A 99 3.69 -5.93 4.46
CA ALA A 99 2.36 -5.57 4.97
C ALA A 99 1.26 -5.70 3.90
N PRO A 100 1.09 -6.90 3.32
CA PRO A 100 0.35 -7.09 2.09
C PRO A 100 -1.13 -6.72 2.24
N GLU A 101 -1.56 -5.78 1.42
CA GLU A 101 -2.98 -5.43 1.34
C GLU A 101 -3.76 -6.58 0.70
N VAL A 102 -4.82 -7.02 1.37
CA VAL A 102 -5.62 -8.20 0.99
C VAL A 102 -6.04 -8.18 -0.49
N ALA A 103 -6.40 -7.00 -0.99
CA ALA A 103 -6.84 -6.84 -2.38
C ALA A 103 -5.73 -7.16 -3.38
N LEU A 104 -4.52 -6.63 -3.17
CA LEU A 104 -3.35 -6.86 -4.02
C LEU A 104 -2.77 -8.26 -3.80
N MET A 105 -2.66 -8.68 -2.56
CA MET A 105 -2.18 -10.01 -2.20
C MET A 105 -2.96 -11.13 -2.92
N ARG A 106 -4.29 -11.06 -2.92
CA ARG A 106 -5.13 -12.04 -3.64
C ARG A 106 -4.85 -12.06 -5.15
N ARG A 107 -4.56 -10.90 -5.74
CA ARG A 107 -4.22 -10.80 -7.16
C ARG A 107 -2.84 -11.35 -7.45
N PHE A 108 -1.85 -11.00 -6.63
CA PHE A 108 -0.50 -11.56 -6.77
C PHE A 108 -0.48 -13.08 -6.54
N ARG A 109 -1.13 -13.61 -5.50
CA ARG A 109 -1.25 -15.06 -5.31
C ARG A 109 -1.86 -15.76 -6.51
N LYS A 110 -2.86 -15.14 -7.17
CA LYS A 110 -3.41 -15.69 -8.43
C LYS A 110 -2.42 -15.59 -9.59
N MET A 111 -1.68 -14.49 -9.71
CA MET A 111 -0.65 -14.29 -10.74
C MET A 111 0.48 -15.31 -10.59
N TYR A 112 0.90 -15.58 -9.36
CA TYR A 112 1.99 -16.50 -9.03
C TYR A 112 1.53 -17.95 -8.78
N ALA A 113 0.32 -18.33 -9.19
CA ALA A 113 -0.23 -19.66 -8.89
C ALA A 113 0.62 -20.83 -9.41
N SER A 114 1.35 -20.62 -10.53
CA SER A 114 2.29 -21.61 -11.10
C SER A 114 3.70 -21.58 -10.46
N SER A 115 4.01 -20.60 -9.65
CA SER A 115 5.32 -20.40 -9.01
C SER A 115 5.15 -19.72 -7.66
N PRO A 116 4.41 -20.34 -6.71
CA PRO A 116 4.00 -19.70 -5.46
C PRO A 116 5.19 -19.34 -4.55
N ASP A 117 6.30 -20.06 -4.66
CA ASP A 117 7.57 -19.83 -3.96
C ASP A 117 8.26 -18.51 -4.36
N ARG A 118 7.86 -17.92 -5.49
CA ARG A 118 8.39 -16.64 -5.96
C ARG A 118 7.63 -15.42 -5.45
N TYR A 119 6.50 -15.60 -4.79
CA TYR A 119 5.74 -14.53 -4.15
C TYR A 119 5.74 -14.72 -2.63
N ILE A 120 6.48 -13.89 -1.94
CA ILE A 120 6.66 -13.94 -0.49
C ILE A 120 5.93 -12.74 0.12
N THR A 121 5.15 -12.97 1.16
CA THR A 121 4.52 -11.92 1.94
C THR A 121 5.13 -11.82 3.32
N ALA A 122 5.32 -10.61 3.83
CA ALA A 122 5.86 -10.38 5.16
C ALA A 122 5.12 -9.27 5.90
N ASP A 123 4.98 -9.42 7.19
CA ASP A 123 4.37 -8.42 8.07
C ASP A 123 4.96 -8.58 9.48
N LEU A 124 4.87 -7.56 10.31
CA LEU A 124 5.32 -7.66 11.70
C LEU A 124 4.46 -8.64 12.51
N GLU A 125 3.14 -8.59 12.35
CA GLU A 125 2.19 -9.32 13.21
C GLU A 125 1.04 -9.99 12.46
N SER A 126 0.78 -9.63 11.20
CA SER A 126 -0.39 -10.10 10.47
C SER A 126 -0.34 -11.60 10.17
N PRO A 127 -1.31 -12.41 10.61
CA PRO A 127 -1.35 -13.85 10.36
C PRO A 127 -1.59 -14.20 8.87
N LEU A 128 -1.76 -13.22 8.01
CA LEU A 128 -1.95 -13.40 6.56
C LEU A 128 -0.62 -13.45 5.80
N ALA A 129 0.48 -13.03 6.44
CA ALA A 129 1.80 -13.03 5.86
C ALA A 129 2.50 -14.39 6.03
N ASP A 130 3.35 -14.74 5.08
CA ASP A 130 4.13 -15.97 5.08
C ASP A 130 5.33 -15.88 6.06
N MET A 131 5.84 -14.66 6.27
CA MET A 131 6.98 -14.37 7.17
C MET A 131 6.63 -13.24 8.14
N HIS A 132 7.26 -13.28 9.33
CA HIS A 132 7.10 -12.24 10.36
C HIS A 132 8.46 -11.68 10.74
N PHE A 133 8.67 -10.38 10.46
CA PHE A 133 9.89 -9.67 10.83
C PHE A 133 9.67 -8.15 10.79
N ASP A 134 10.58 -7.43 11.45
CA ASP A 134 10.68 -5.98 11.33
C ASP A 134 11.40 -5.62 10.01
N VAL A 135 10.80 -4.70 9.24
CA VAL A 135 11.39 -4.21 7.98
C VAL A 135 12.76 -3.54 8.18
N GLN A 136 13.08 -3.13 9.40
CA GLN A 136 14.40 -2.60 9.78
C GLN A 136 15.49 -3.69 9.92
N GLN A 137 15.09 -4.98 9.86
CA GLN A 137 16.00 -6.13 9.95
C GLN A 137 15.39 -7.31 9.18
N ILE A 138 15.54 -7.31 7.87
CA ILE A 138 14.93 -8.30 6.98
C ILE A 138 15.81 -9.59 6.96
N PRO A 139 15.25 -10.77 7.30
CA PRO A 139 16.01 -12.03 7.37
C PRO A 139 16.20 -12.68 5.99
N LEU A 140 16.44 -11.89 4.96
CA LEU A 140 16.79 -12.33 3.61
C LEU A 140 18.22 -11.92 3.29
N LYS A 141 18.86 -12.65 2.36
CA LYS A 141 20.22 -12.37 1.90
C LYS A 141 20.24 -11.13 0.99
N ASP A 142 21.44 -10.58 0.84
CA ASP A 142 21.68 -9.50 -0.13
C ASP A 142 21.31 -9.97 -1.55
N GLY A 143 20.56 -9.14 -2.28
CA GLY A 143 20.16 -9.42 -3.66
C GLY A 143 19.22 -10.62 -3.82
N GLU A 144 18.48 -11.02 -2.80
CA GLU A 144 17.65 -12.23 -2.84
C GLU A 144 16.34 -12.06 -3.58
N VAL A 145 15.83 -10.83 -3.74
CA VAL A 145 14.56 -10.56 -4.41
C VAL A 145 14.72 -9.67 -5.64
N ASP A 146 13.87 -9.87 -6.62
CA ASP A 146 13.82 -9.08 -7.86
C ASP A 146 12.95 -7.83 -7.71
N VAL A 147 11.86 -7.95 -6.94
CA VAL A 147 10.85 -6.90 -6.77
C VAL A 147 10.45 -6.78 -5.30
N VAL A 148 10.30 -5.53 -4.84
CA VAL A 148 9.76 -5.23 -3.51
C VAL A 148 8.52 -4.34 -3.65
N ILE A 149 7.45 -4.70 -2.93
CA ILE A 149 6.27 -3.86 -2.73
C ILE A 149 6.17 -3.55 -1.23
N CYS A 150 6.28 -2.27 -0.88
CA CYS A 150 6.24 -1.79 0.51
C CYS A 150 5.41 -0.49 0.56
N ASN A 151 4.14 -0.63 0.91
CA ASN A 151 3.20 0.48 0.87
C ASN A 151 2.76 0.87 2.28
N HIS A 152 2.85 2.16 2.61
CA HIS A 152 2.36 2.73 3.86
C HIS A 152 2.93 2.03 5.11
N ILE A 153 4.25 1.87 5.13
CA ILE A 153 5.01 1.29 6.23
C ILE A 153 6.02 2.28 6.80
N MET A 154 6.66 3.06 5.93
CA MET A 154 7.78 3.93 6.34
C MET A 154 7.37 5.00 7.36
N GLU A 155 6.10 5.45 7.34
CA GLU A 155 5.57 6.39 8.32
C GLU A 155 5.40 5.81 9.73
N HIS A 156 5.41 4.48 9.87
CA HIS A 156 5.21 3.76 11.14
C HIS A 156 6.52 3.30 11.80
N VAL A 157 7.57 3.05 11.01
CA VAL A 157 8.83 2.47 11.52
C VAL A 157 9.64 3.48 12.32
N GLU A 158 10.48 3.00 13.23
CA GLU A 158 11.30 3.86 14.07
C GLU A 158 12.40 4.54 13.25
N ASP A 159 13.22 3.77 12.54
CA ASP A 159 14.26 4.25 11.64
C ASP A 159 13.90 3.89 10.19
N ASP A 160 13.25 4.83 9.50
CA ASP A 160 12.85 4.65 8.10
C ASP A 160 14.06 4.53 7.16
N ARG A 161 15.16 5.23 7.47
CA ARG A 161 16.38 5.14 6.67
C ARG A 161 17.03 3.75 6.78
N ARG A 162 16.98 3.14 7.96
CA ARG A 162 17.44 1.76 8.14
C ARG A 162 16.54 0.79 7.37
N ALA A 163 15.22 0.95 7.46
CA ALA A 163 14.27 0.14 6.70
C ALA A 163 14.52 0.27 5.18
N MET A 164 14.69 1.49 4.68
CA MET A 164 15.00 1.75 3.25
C MET A 164 16.33 1.09 2.83
N ARG A 165 17.38 1.14 3.67
CA ARG A 165 18.65 0.42 3.41
C ARG A 165 18.48 -1.09 3.38
N GLU A 166 17.65 -1.66 4.24
CA GLU A 166 17.34 -3.10 4.23
C GLU A 166 16.59 -3.50 2.94
N LEU A 167 15.61 -2.70 2.50
CA LEU A 167 14.95 -2.93 1.21
C LEU A 167 15.94 -2.87 0.04
N HIS A 168 16.85 -1.90 0.05
CA HIS A 168 17.91 -1.81 -0.96
C HIS A 168 18.86 -3.00 -0.90
N ARG A 169 19.26 -3.44 0.31
CA ARG A 169 20.17 -4.57 0.49
C ARG A 169 19.63 -5.86 -0.13
N ILE A 170 18.36 -6.20 0.17
CA ILE A 170 17.76 -7.46 -0.29
C ILE A 170 17.38 -7.45 -1.76
N LEU A 171 17.23 -6.28 -2.38
CA LEU A 171 16.94 -6.15 -3.80
C LEU A 171 18.21 -6.48 -4.61
N ARG A 172 18.09 -7.29 -5.68
CA ARG A 172 19.21 -7.58 -6.57
C ARG A 172 19.59 -6.36 -7.42
N HIS A 173 20.78 -6.34 -7.97
CA HIS A 173 21.16 -5.35 -8.98
C HIS A 173 20.22 -5.46 -10.20
N GLY A 174 19.76 -4.31 -10.70
CA GLY A 174 18.70 -4.23 -11.72
C GLY A 174 17.31 -4.63 -11.23
N GLY A 175 17.14 -4.90 -9.94
CA GLY A 175 15.81 -5.07 -9.32
C GLY A 175 15.13 -3.74 -9.07
N TRP A 176 13.81 -3.79 -8.85
CA TRP A 176 12.99 -2.61 -8.63
C TRP A 176 11.98 -2.80 -7.51
N GLY A 177 11.39 -1.73 -7.07
CA GLY A 177 10.34 -1.78 -6.07
C GLY A 177 9.40 -0.60 -6.13
N VAL A 178 8.31 -0.71 -5.38
CA VAL A 178 7.40 0.39 -5.07
C VAL A 178 7.42 0.60 -3.57
N VAL A 179 7.77 1.81 -3.14
CA VAL A 179 7.85 2.16 -1.71
C VAL A 179 7.01 3.41 -1.50
N LEU A 180 5.73 3.20 -1.13
CA LEU A 180 4.77 4.28 -0.96
C LEU A 180 4.64 4.69 0.50
N SER A 181 4.48 5.98 0.73
CA SER A 181 4.04 6.58 1.98
C SER A 181 3.19 7.81 1.68
N PRO A 182 2.31 8.25 2.60
CA PRO A 182 1.62 9.52 2.45
C PRO A 182 2.63 10.66 2.46
N VAL A 183 2.69 11.42 1.38
CA VAL A 183 3.58 12.59 1.24
C VAL A 183 2.74 13.85 1.11
N GLU A 184 2.98 14.83 2.00
CA GLU A 184 2.42 16.17 1.88
C GLU A 184 3.23 16.99 0.87
N ARG A 185 2.71 17.15 -0.36
CA ARG A 185 3.42 17.84 -1.45
C ARG A 185 3.74 19.30 -1.15
N GLU A 186 2.97 19.94 -0.28
CA GLU A 186 3.19 21.34 0.15
C GLU A 186 4.33 21.45 1.17
N ARG A 187 4.71 20.36 1.82
CA ARG A 187 5.78 20.30 2.80
C ARG A 187 7.11 20.02 2.09
N GLU A 188 8.10 20.85 2.34
CA GLU A 188 9.45 20.67 1.79
C GLU A 188 10.21 19.54 2.49
N HIS A 189 10.20 19.55 3.83
CA HIS A 189 10.93 18.61 4.66
C HIS A 189 9.99 17.75 5.51
N THR A 190 10.35 16.50 5.68
CA THR A 190 9.67 15.58 6.59
C THR A 190 9.65 16.15 8.01
N PHE A 191 8.49 16.11 8.63
CA PHE A 191 8.32 16.43 10.05
C PHE A 191 8.26 15.13 10.86
N GLU A 192 9.15 15.00 11.83
CA GLU A 192 9.18 13.91 12.80
C GLU A 192 9.56 14.45 14.19
N ASP A 193 8.94 13.92 15.24
CA ASP A 193 9.21 14.29 16.62
C ASP A 193 8.96 13.07 17.53
N ASP A 194 10.04 12.45 17.99
CA ASP A 194 10.00 11.26 18.85
C ASP A 194 9.53 11.58 20.29
N THR A 195 9.49 12.86 20.68
CA THR A 195 8.98 13.25 22.00
C THR A 195 7.46 13.15 22.09
N ILE A 196 6.76 13.13 20.94
CA ILE A 196 5.31 12.97 20.87
C ILE A 196 4.99 11.48 21.01
N THR A 197 4.64 11.05 22.22
CA THR A 197 4.35 9.63 22.53
C THR A 197 2.88 9.34 22.79
N ASP A 198 2.10 10.38 23.14
CA ASP A 198 0.66 10.25 23.39
C ASP A 198 -0.11 9.94 22.10
N LYS A 199 -1.01 8.95 22.15
CA LYS A 199 -1.75 8.46 20.99
C LYS A 199 -2.73 9.47 20.39
N ASP A 200 -3.39 10.25 21.23
CA ASP A 200 -4.36 11.25 20.78
C ASP A 200 -3.61 12.45 20.16
N GLU A 201 -2.48 12.81 20.75
CA GLU A 201 -1.60 13.83 20.19
C GLU A 201 -0.97 13.41 18.86
N ARG A 202 -0.49 12.17 18.73
CA ARG A 202 -0.05 11.59 17.44
C ARG A 202 -1.16 11.65 16.41
N THR A 203 -2.37 11.24 16.76
CA THR A 203 -3.52 11.30 15.84
C THR A 203 -3.78 12.73 15.37
N ARG A 204 -3.67 13.71 16.27
CA ARG A 204 -3.87 15.14 15.94
C ARG A 204 -2.79 15.70 15.03
N ILE A 205 -1.52 15.33 15.26
CA ILE A 205 -0.36 15.88 14.57
C ILE A 205 -0.05 15.09 13.30
N PHE A 206 0.04 13.76 13.38
CA PHE A 206 0.46 12.89 12.28
C PHE A 206 -0.71 12.23 11.53
N GLY A 207 -1.96 12.48 11.93
CA GLY A 207 -3.16 11.92 11.30
C GLY A 207 -3.56 10.53 11.80
N GLN A 208 -2.63 9.77 12.40
CA GLN A 208 -2.90 8.45 13.02
C GLN A 208 -2.06 8.28 14.29
N TYR A 209 -2.56 7.48 15.23
CA TYR A 209 -1.93 7.26 16.54
C TYR A 209 -0.58 6.51 16.46
N ASP A 210 -0.35 5.79 15.39
CA ASP A 210 0.83 4.95 15.13
C ASP A 210 1.77 5.53 14.06
N HIS A 211 1.45 6.70 13.49
CA HIS A 211 2.40 7.43 12.66
C HIS A 211 3.47 8.11 13.52
N ARG A 212 4.70 8.12 13.02
CA ARG A 212 5.87 8.78 13.64
C ARG A 212 6.29 10.04 12.91
N ARG A 213 5.88 10.17 11.64
CA ARG A 213 6.28 11.28 10.77
C ARG A 213 5.23 11.63 9.73
N ILE A 214 5.37 12.84 9.21
CA ILE A 214 4.67 13.32 8.02
C ILE A 214 5.75 13.59 6.98
N TYR A 215 5.76 12.82 5.91
CA TYR A 215 6.72 13.02 4.84
C TYR A 215 6.44 14.28 4.05
N GLY A 216 7.50 15.01 3.74
CA GLY A 216 7.56 16.08 2.76
C GLY A 216 8.12 15.60 1.43
N ARG A 217 8.40 16.55 0.52
CA ARG A 217 9.00 16.25 -0.79
C ARG A 217 10.37 15.58 -0.72
N ASP A 218 11.07 15.74 0.41
CA ASP A 218 12.34 15.07 0.73
C ASP A 218 12.23 13.55 0.91
N TYR A 219 11.03 12.97 0.85
CA TYR A 219 10.83 11.52 0.90
C TYR A 219 11.63 10.79 -0.20
N ALA A 220 11.63 11.35 -1.43
CA ALA A 220 12.42 10.79 -2.51
C ALA A 220 13.92 10.84 -2.22
N ASP A 221 14.40 11.89 -1.53
CA ASP A 221 15.81 12.02 -1.17
C ASP A 221 16.23 11.02 -0.12
N ARG A 222 15.36 10.72 0.86
CA ARG A 222 15.58 9.65 1.85
C ARG A 222 15.75 8.28 1.18
N LEU A 223 14.97 7.99 0.14
CA LEU A 223 15.12 6.76 -0.65
C LEU A 223 16.45 6.77 -1.43
N ARG A 224 16.85 7.91 -2.01
CA ARG A 224 18.15 8.04 -2.69
C ARG A 224 19.33 7.88 -1.73
N GLU A 225 19.24 8.42 -0.52
CA GLU A 225 20.24 8.24 0.54
C GLU A 225 20.45 6.75 0.92
N ALA A 226 19.42 5.92 0.77
CA ALA A 226 19.52 4.47 0.97
C ALA A 226 20.19 3.72 -0.19
N GLY A 227 20.50 4.41 -1.30
CA GLY A 227 21.20 3.86 -2.47
C GLY A 227 20.32 3.61 -3.70
N PHE A 228 19.04 3.94 -3.65
CA PHE A 228 18.14 3.76 -4.78
C PHE A 228 18.27 4.86 -5.85
N GLU A 229 18.08 4.49 -7.11
CA GLU A 229 17.56 5.42 -8.10
C GLU A 229 16.04 5.52 -7.92
N VAL A 230 15.52 6.76 -7.86
CA VAL A 230 14.10 7.01 -7.51
C VAL A 230 13.41 7.77 -8.62
N MET A 231 12.32 7.18 -9.12
CA MET A 231 11.37 7.82 -10.02
C MET A 231 10.10 8.19 -9.23
N VAL A 232 9.81 9.47 -9.12
CA VAL A 232 8.54 9.98 -8.59
C VAL A 232 7.59 10.16 -9.76
N LEU A 233 6.54 9.37 -9.80
CA LEU A 233 5.63 9.29 -10.94
C LEU A 233 4.22 9.76 -10.57
N PRO A 234 3.77 10.93 -11.03
CA PRO A 234 2.39 11.40 -10.89
C PRO A 234 1.49 10.65 -11.88
N TYR A 235 1.30 9.33 -11.65
CA TYR A 235 0.70 8.42 -12.61
C TYR A 235 -0.74 8.79 -12.99
N MET A 236 -1.49 9.46 -12.12
CA MET A 236 -2.81 9.97 -12.47
C MET A 236 -2.82 10.89 -13.71
N GLN A 237 -1.72 11.63 -13.93
CA GLN A 237 -1.60 12.52 -15.10
C GLN A 237 -1.49 11.76 -16.43
N HIS A 238 -1.13 10.47 -16.39
CA HIS A 238 -1.07 9.58 -17.56
C HIS A 238 -2.43 8.94 -17.90
N LEU A 239 -3.45 9.17 -17.05
CA LEU A 239 -4.79 8.60 -17.22
C LEU A 239 -5.76 9.68 -17.68
N THR A 240 -6.70 9.29 -18.52
CA THR A 240 -7.80 10.19 -18.93
C THR A 240 -8.72 10.53 -17.77
N SER A 241 -9.36 11.68 -17.79
CA SER A 241 -10.34 12.07 -16.76
C SER A 241 -11.48 11.05 -16.62
N ALA A 242 -11.85 10.39 -17.71
CA ALA A 242 -12.84 9.31 -17.70
C ALA A 242 -12.36 8.09 -16.91
N GLU A 243 -11.10 7.68 -17.09
CA GLU A 243 -10.49 6.58 -16.31
C GLU A 243 -10.34 6.93 -14.84
N GLN A 244 -9.88 8.14 -14.52
CA GLN A 244 -9.75 8.61 -13.15
C GLN A 244 -11.09 8.54 -12.41
N GLN A 245 -12.17 8.99 -13.06
CA GLN A 245 -13.53 8.94 -12.52
C GLN A 245 -14.07 7.51 -12.45
N LEU A 246 -13.89 6.71 -13.51
CA LEU A 246 -14.38 5.33 -13.58
C LEU A 246 -13.76 4.46 -12.49
N TYR A 247 -12.45 4.56 -12.31
CA TYR A 247 -11.71 3.78 -11.30
C TYR A 247 -11.72 4.43 -9.92
N ALA A 248 -12.33 5.60 -9.75
CA ALA A 248 -12.38 6.38 -8.52
C ALA A 248 -10.98 6.49 -7.87
N LEU A 249 -10.05 7.10 -8.59
CA LEU A 249 -8.66 7.28 -8.18
C LEU A 249 -8.48 8.56 -7.36
N THR A 250 -7.38 8.64 -6.64
CA THR A 250 -6.93 9.84 -5.95
C THR A 250 -5.56 10.26 -6.49
N ASP A 251 -5.27 11.55 -6.42
CA ASP A 251 -3.99 12.11 -6.87
C ASP A 251 -2.89 11.82 -5.86
N GLU A 252 -2.19 10.72 -6.08
CA GLU A 252 -1.08 10.25 -5.28
C GLU A 252 0.10 9.90 -6.21
N ASP A 253 1.31 10.29 -5.80
CA ASP A 253 2.52 9.95 -6.56
C ASP A 253 2.95 8.52 -6.26
N LEU A 254 3.40 7.81 -7.30
CA LEU A 254 4.05 6.52 -7.14
C LEU A 254 5.56 6.73 -7.00
N TYR A 255 6.14 6.15 -5.95
CA TYR A 255 7.59 6.15 -5.71
C TYR A 255 8.14 4.80 -6.16
N ILE A 256 8.73 4.79 -7.36
CA ILE A 256 9.35 3.62 -7.96
C ILE A 256 10.85 3.70 -7.69
N VAL A 257 11.40 2.65 -7.13
CA VAL A 257 12.81 2.56 -6.77
C VAL A 257 13.51 1.49 -7.59
N TYR A 258 14.76 1.74 -7.97
CA TYR A 258 15.62 0.82 -8.69
C TYR A 258 16.94 0.67 -7.96
N LYS A 259 17.47 -0.56 -7.90
CA LYS A 259 18.83 -0.79 -7.45
C LYS A 259 19.76 -0.83 -8.66
N PRO A 260 20.63 0.18 -8.84
CA PRO A 260 21.56 0.26 -9.97
C PRO A 260 22.53 -0.91 -10.03
#